data_bf459a7e661a9b6b251502255e6b7323
#
_entry.id   bf459a7e661a9b6b251502255e6b7323
#
_cell.length_a   1.000
_cell.length_b   1.000
_cell.length_c   1.000
_cell.angle_alpha   90.00
_cell.angle_beta   90.00
_cell.angle_gamma   90.00
#
_symmetry.space_group_name_H-M   'P 1'
#
loop_
_entity.id
_entity.type
_entity.pdbx_description
1 polymer ?
#
loop_
_entity_poly.entity_id
_entity_poly.type
_entity_poly.pdbx_seq_one_letter_code
_entity_poly.pdbx_strand_id
1 'polypeptide(L)'
;PEMLVFTKEKDSTGYVLPANIALGEDGYYLNIQKNAVVISGQNGRGVLYGVYSFLEKYIGCRWYSSEVSFIPLLNKKQLPFIEESYTPVVKWREVYYYDLCDPVIAAQLKLNGNMLRKGLTAPNRWAIKGGRHADWGLWCHSLYDVVSPSLYDTHPEYFSEIEGKRIQPRSEGTQLCLTNPALPY
;
A
#
# COMPACT_ATOMS: atom_id res chain seq x y z
N PRO A 1 11.02 -26.07 -14.62
CA PRO A 1 9.61 -25.84 -14.31
C PRO A 1 9.10 -24.62 -15.06
N GLU A 2 7.88 -24.72 -15.56
CA GLU A 2 7.17 -23.61 -16.17
C GLU A 2 6.60 -22.70 -15.07
N MET A 3 6.60 -21.37 -15.30
CA MET A 3 5.99 -20.43 -14.38
C MET A 3 4.72 -19.86 -15.02
N LEU A 4 3.56 -20.11 -14.38
CA LEU A 4 2.26 -19.60 -14.78
C LEU A 4 1.84 -18.50 -13.80
N VAL A 5 1.60 -17.29 -14.32
CA VAL A 5 1.22 -16.13 -13.51
C VAL A 5 -0.02 -15.47 -14.13
N PHE A 6 -1.11 -15.42 -13.38
CA PHE A 6 -2.39 -14.91 -13.89
C PHE A 6 -3.30 -14.36 -12.79
N THR A 7 -4.28 -13.55 -13.17
CA THR A 7 -5.37 -13.16 -12.27
C THR A 7 -6.56 -14.12 -12.41
N LYS A 8 -7.37 -14.24 -11.37
CA LYS A 8 -8.58 -15.05 -11.37
C LYS A 8 -9.55 -14.68 -12.52
N GLU A 9 -9.57 -13.41 -12.92
CA GLU A 9 -10.44 -12.89 -13.97
C GLU A 9 -9.88 -13.03 -15.39
N LYS A 10 -8.55 -13.22 -15.52
CA LYS A 10 -7.84 -13.24 -16.82
C LYS A 10 -6.92 -14.46 -16.91
N ASP A 11 -7.51 -15.62 -16.75
CA ASP A 11 -6.78 -16.87 -16.98
C ASP A 11 -6.71 -17.16 -18.47
N SER A 12 -5.55 -16.95 -19.07
CA SER A 12 -5.23 -17.36 -20.44
C SER A 12 -4.51 -18.70 -20.51
N THR A 13 -4.21 -19.32 -19.36
CA THR A 13 -3.40 -20.56 -19.28
C THR A 13 -4.22 -21.83 -19.25
N GLY A 14 -5.55 -21.72 -19.03
CA GLY A 14 -6.43 -22.86 -18.80
C GLY A 14 -6.29 -23.52 -17.42
N TYR A 15 -5.51 -22.90 -16.51
CA TYR A 15 -5.41 -23.38 -15.13
C TYR A 15 -6.62 -22.93 -14.32
N VAL A 16 -7.25 -23.86 -13.63
CA VAL A 16 -8.40 -23.60 -12.76
C VAL A 16 -7.97 -23.65 -11.31
N LEU A 17 -8.24 -22.58 -10.57
CA LEU A 17 -8.04 -22.57 -9.12
C LEU A 17 -8.89 -23.67 -8.45
N PRO A 18 -8.36 -24.36 -7.42
CA PRO A 18 -9.18 -25.27 -6.62
C PRO A 18 -10.44 -24.58 -6.08
N ALA A 19 -11.57 -25.26 -6.15
CA ALA A 19 -12.88 -24.68 -5.82
C ALA A 19 -13.00 -24.22 -4.35
N ASN A 20 -12.17 -24.77 -3.48
CA ASN A 20 -12.11 -24.41 -2.06
C ASN A 20 -11.24 -23.19 -1.77
N ILE A 21 -10.56 -22.61 -2.76
CA ILE A 21 -9.71 -21.44 -2.59
C ILE A 21 -10.55 -20.17 -2.80
N ALA A 22 -10.80 -19.47 -1.70
CA ALA A 22 -11.39 -18.13 -1.70
C ALA A 22 -10.30 -17.09 -1.46
N LEU A 23 -9.96 -16.29 -2.47
CA LEU A 23 -9.03 -15.18 -2.35
C LEU A 23 -9.80 -13.90 -2.04
N GLY A 24 -9.45 -13.25 -0.95
CA GLY A 24 -9.88 -11.89 -0.66
C GLY A 24 -9.07 -10.84 -1.44
N GLU A 25 -9.40 -9.59 -1.23
CA GLU A 25 -8.71 -8.47 -1.87
C GLU A 25 -7.20 -8.52 -1.62
N ASP A 26 -6.39 -8.30 -2.65
CA ASP A 26 -4.92 -8.46 -2.65
C ASP A 26 -4.43 -9.86 -2.27
N GLY A 27 -5.33 -10.82 -2.20
CA GLY A 27 -5.00 -12.21 -1.92
C GLY A 27 -4.33 -12.89 -3.11
N TYR A 28 -3.51 -13.90 -2.82
CA TYR A 28 -2.86 -14.73 -3.83
C TYR A 28 -2.90 -16.22 -3.44
N TYR A 29 -2.78 -17.02 -4.47
CA TYR A 29 -2.56 -18.47 -4.39
C TYR A 29 -1.21 -18.79 -5.02
N LEU A 30 -0.46 -19.68 -4.37
CA LEU A 30 0.85 -20.15 -4.81
C LEU A 30 0.89 -21.67 -4.72
N ASN A 31 1.21 -22.30 -5.83
CA ASN A 31 1.37 -23.74 -5.92
C ASN A 31 2.69 -24.08 -6.63
N ILE A 32 3.56 -24.79 -5.96
CA ILE A 32 4.84 -25.25 -6.51
C ILE A 32 4.75 -26.76 -6.71
N GLN A 33 4.87 -27.17 -7.96
CA GLN A 33 4.82 -28.56 -8.41
C GLN A 33 6.15 -28.94 -9.06
N LYS A 34 6.32 -30.23 -9.40
CA LYS A 34 7.55 -30.75 -10.02
C LYS A 34 7.98 -29.96 -11.26
N ASN A 35 7.03 -29.59 -12.09
CA ASN A 35 7.29 -28.97 -13.40
C ASN A 35 6.71 -27.57 -13.54
N ALA A 36 5.98 -27.05 -12.53
CA ALA A 36 5.32 -25.77 -12.62
C ALA A 36 5.34 -25.00 -11.27
N VAL A 37 5.39 -23.69 -11.38
CA VAL A 37 5.08 -22.76 -10.30
C VAL A 37 3.86 -21.95 -10.74
N VAL A 38 2.77 -22.08 -10.03
CA VAL A 38 1.52 -21.39 -10.32
C VAL A 38 1.34 -20.26 -9.30
N ILE A 39 1.17 -19.05 -9.79
CA ILE A 39 0.89 -17.87 -8.96
C ILE A 39 -0.38 -17.21 -9.51
N SER A 40 -1.42 -17.17 -8.71
CA SER A 40 -2.67 -16.52 -9.07
C SER A 40 -3.08 -15.51 -8.00
N GLY A 41 -3.73 -14.43 -8.38
CA GLY A 41 -4.23 -13.41 -7.47
C GLY A 41 -5.70 -13.08 -7.72
N GLN A 42 -6.37 -12.59 -6.68
CA GLN A 42 -7.73 -12.06 -6.82
C GLN A 42 -7.78 -10.87 -7.79
N ASN A 43 -6.71 -10.06 -7.78
CA ASN A 43 -6.52 -8.91 -8.66
C ASN A 43 -5.04 -8.79 -9.07
N GLY A 44 -4.70 -7.81 -9.88
CA GLY A 44 -3.31 -7.60 -10.34
C GLY A 44 -2.31 -7.37 -9.20
N ARG A 45 -2.72 -6.72 -8.10
CA ARG A 45 -1.89 -6.55 -6.90
C ARG A 45 -1.68 -7.87 -6.19
N GLY A 46 -2.71 -8.68 -6.03
CA GLY A 46 -2.60 -10.02 -5.45
C GLY A 46 -1.58 -10.88 -6.20
N VAL A 47 -1.60 -10.86 -7.54
CA VAL A 47 -0.60 -11.54 -8.37
C VAL A 47 0.81 -11.04 -8.05
N LEU A 48 1.00 -9.71 -8.06
CA LEU A 48 2.30 -9.10 -7.79
C LEU A 48 2.84 -9.47 -6.39
N TYR A 49 1.96 -9.46 -5.38
CA TYR A 49 2.31 -9.86 -4.02
C TYR A 49 2.62 -11.35 -3.92
N GLY A 50 1.94 -12.19 -4.68
CA GLY A 50 2.26 -13.61 -4.81
C GLY A 50 3.65 -13.83 -5.38
N VAL A 51 4.02 -13.09 -6.44
CA VAL A 51 5.37 -13.14 -7.03
C VAL A 51 6.43 -12.72 -6.01
N TYR A 52 6.25 -11.58 -5.34
CA TYR A 52 7.21 -11.14 -4.32
C TYR A 52 7.28 -12.08 -3.13
N SER A 53 6.16 -12.68 -2.71
CA SER A 53 6.15 -13.70 -1.66
C SER A 53 6.90 -14.97 -2.07
N PHE A 54 6.75 -15.42 -3.32
CA PHE A 54 7.52 -16.53 -3.86
C PHE A 54 9.02 -16.22 -3.85
N LEU A 55 9.42 -15.05 -4.35
CA LEU A 55 10.81 -14.63 -4.37
C LEU A 55 11.41 -14.54 -2.97
N GLU A 56 10.63 -14.02 -2.00
CA GLU A 56 11.07 -13.86 -0.61
C GLU A 56 11.18 -15.20 0.12
N LYS A 57 10.12 -16.02 0.09
CA LYS A 57 10.02 -17.25 0.88
C LYS A 57 10.86 -18.40 0.30
N TYR A 58 10.80 -18.58 -1.02
CA TYR A 58 11.33 -19.77 -1.67
C TYR A 58 12.63 -19.53 -2.42
N ILE A 59 12.84 -18.33 -2.95
CA ILE A 59 14.10 -17.96 -3.59
C ILE A 59 15.10 -17.41 -2.56
N GLY A 60 14.61 -16.63 -1.58
CA GLY A 60 15.42 -16.05 -0.51
C GLY A 60 15.80 -14.61 -0.76
N CYS A 61 15.11 -13.91 -1.68
CA CYS A 61 15.30 -12.49 -1.90
C CYS A 61 14.91 -11.68 -0.66
N ARG A 62 15.57 -10.53 -0.46
CA ARG A 62 15.22 -9.56 0.60
C ARG A 62 15.33 -8.15 0.04
N TRP A 63 14.43 -7.30 0.47
CA TRP A 63 14.38 -5.89 0.10
C TRP A 63 14.39 -5.06 1.38
N TYR A 64 15.46 -4.30 1.57
CA TYR A 64 15.70 -3.53 2.81
C TYR A 64 15.42 -2.04 2.62
N SER A 65 15.67 -1.53 1.42
CA SER A 65 15.40 -0.15 1.03
C SER A 65 15.23 -0.06 -0.50
N SER A 66 14.97 1.12 -1.03
CA SER A 66 14.93 1.37 -2.47
C SER A 66 16.28 1.12 -3.16
N GLU A 67 17.38 1.20 -2.41
CA GLU A 67 18.75 1.05 -2.91
C GLU A 67 19.39 -0.28 -2.50
N VAL A 68 18.90 -0.92 -1.44
CA VAL A 68 19.53 -2.10 -0.85
C VAL A 68 18.61 -3.31 -0.95
N SER A 69 19.05 -4.30 -1.70
CA SER A 69 18.39 -5.60 -1.79
C SER A 69 19.40 -6.72 -1.78
N PHE A 70 18.97 -7.89 -1.38
CA PHE A 70 19.72 -9.13 -1.45
C PHE A 70 19.03 -10.09 -2.41
N ILE A 71 19.72 -10.51 -3.46
CA ILE A 71 19.26 -11.49 -4.42
C ILE A 71 20.28 -12.64 -4.41
N PRO A 72 19.90 -13.83 -3.92
CA PRO A 72 20.82 -14.93 -3.80
C PRO A 72 21.22 -15.49 -5.17
N LEU A 73 22.47 -15.95 -5.28
CA LEU A 73 22.90 -16.73 -6.44
C LEU A 73 22.25 -18.12 -6.39
N LEU A 74 21.43 -18.42 -7.38
CA LEU A 74 20.72 -19.69 -7.46
C LEU A 74 21.61 -20.77 -8.11
N ASN A 75 22.36 -21.50 -7.31
CA ASN A 75 23.02 -22.72 -7.75
C ASN A 75 22.10 -23.92 -7.49
N LYS A 76 21.27 -24.30 -8.47
CA LYS A 76 20.42 -25.52 -8.48
C LYS A 76 19.57 -25.73 -7.21
N LYS A 77 18.80 -24.73 -6.81
CA LYS A 77 17.88 -24.88 -5.67
C LYS A 77 16.68 -25.75 -6.06
N GLN A 78 16.44 -26.81 -5.30
CA GLN A 78 15.17 -27.53 -5.38
C GLN A 78 14.11 -26.75 -4.64
N LEU A 79 12.99 -26.47 -5.30
CA LEU A 79 11.82 -25.87 -4.67
C LEU A 79 11.00 -26.96 -3.97
N PRO A 80 10.46 -26.70 -2.78
CA PRO A 80 9.56 -27.62 -2.11
C PRO A 80 8.23 -27.73 -2.88
N PHE A 81 7.55 -28.86 -2.75
CA PHE A 81 6.16 -28.96 -3.17
C PHE A 81 5.28 -28.22 -2.15
N ILE A 82 4.52 -27.24 -2.58
CA ILE A 82 3.63 -26.48 -1.72
C ILE A 82 2.35 -26.11 -2.43
N GLU A 83 1.31 -25.94 -1.62
CA GLU A 83 0.07 -25.31 -2.00
C GLU A 83 -0.32 -24.37 -0.85
N GLU A 84 -0.33 -23.07 -1.12
CA GLU A 84 -0.72 -22.08 -0.12
C GLU A 84 -1.59 -20.97 -0.71
N SER A 85 -2.50 -20.44 0.09
CA SER A 85 -3.23 -19.23 -0.20
C SER A 85 -3.01 -18.21 0.91
N TYR A 86 -3.04 -16.94 0.56
CA TYR A 86 -2.90 -15.86 1.50
C TYR A 86 -3.85 -14.72 1.14
N THR A 87 -4.52 -14.20 2.14
CA THR A 87 -5.29 -12.95 2.05
C THR A 87 -4.85 -12.03 3.17
N PRO A 88 -4.48 -10.79 2.88
CA PRO A 88 -4.11 -9.84 3.93
C PRO A 88 -5.25 -9.60 4.89
N VAL A 89 -5.00 -9.77 6.19
CA VAL A 89 -5.98 -9.47 7.25
C VAL A 89 -6.18 -7.95 7.36
N VAL A 90 -5.09 -7.18 7.24
CA VAL A 90 -5.13 -5.72 7.22
C VAL A 90 -5.31 -5.25 5.80
N LYS A 91 -6.49 -4.68 5.51
CA LYS A 91 -6.81 -4.19 4.15
C LYS A 91 -6.00 -2.98 3.74
N TRP A 92 -5.72 -2.08 4.66
CA TRP A 92 -4.89 -0.91 4.44
C TRP A 92 -3.50 -1.13 5.04
N ARG A 93 -2.47 -1.06 4.19
CA ARG A 93 -1.08 -1.28 4.59
C ARG A 93 -0.24 -0.14 4.06
N GLU A 94 0.04 0.80 4.93
CA GLU A 94 0.83 1.99 4.63
C GLU A 94 1.75 2.32 5.79
N VAL A 95 2.97 2.69 5.49
CA VAL A 95 3.97 3.10 6.46
C VAL A 95 4.47 4.48 6.08
N TYR A 96 4.44 5.40 7.03
CA TYR A 96 4.92 6.76 6.82
C TYR A 96 6.45 6.82 6.91
N TYR A 97 7.09 6.37 5.84
CA TYR A 97 8.55 6.35 5.72
C TYR A 97 8.96 6.79 4.31
N TYR A 98 9.97 7.64 4.20
CA TYR A 98 10.34 8.29 2.94
C TYR A 98 10.63 7.31 1.82
N ASP A 99 11.40 6.28 2.09
CA ASP A 99 11.84 5.29 1.12
C ASP A 99 10.68 4.49 0.51
N LEU A 100 9.60 4.33 1.28
CA LEU A 100 8.39 3.65 0.85
C LEU A 100 7.48 4.50 -0.06
N CYS A 101 7.89 5.75 -0.35
CA CYS A 101 7.33 6.53 -1.45
C CYS A 101 7.76 5.97 -2.81
N ASP A 102 8.82 5.14 -2.86
CA ASP A 102 9.16 4.39 -4.07
C ASP A 102 8.16 3.25 -4.29
N PRO A 103 7.47 3.21 -5.46
CA PRO A 103 6.43 2.20 -5.72
C PRO A 103 6.98 0.78 -5.86
N VAL A 104 8.27 0.63 -6.15
CA VAL A 104 8.90 -0.70 -6.28
C VAL A 104 9.05 -1.33 -4.93
N ILE A 105 9.72 -0.64 -3.99
CA ILE A 105 9.91 -1.15 -2.63
C ILE A 105 8.58 -1.29 -1.90
N ALA A 106 7.63 -0.37 -2.10
CA ALA A 106 6.29 -0.48 -1.54
C ALA A 106 5.59 -1.77 -2.00
N ALA A 107 5.65 -2.09 -3.30
CA ALA A 107 5.09 -3.33 -3.84
C ALA A 107 5.82 -4.58 -3.33
N GLN A 108 7.14 -4.54 -3.23
CA GLN A 108 7.98 -5.62 -2.69
C GLN A 108 7.62 -5.93 -1.24
N LEU A 109 7.32 -4.90 -0.46
CA LEU A 109 6.86 -5.02 0.93
C LEU A 109 5.34 -5.22 1.06
N LYS A 110 4.63 -5.38 -0.06
CA LYS A 110 3.18 -5.64 -0.13
C LYS A 110 2.33 -4.51 0.49
N LEU A 111 2.82 -3.28 0.39
CA LEU A 111 2.09 -2.08 0.80
C LEU A 111 1.13 -1.64 -0.31
N ASN A 112 -0.05 -1.19 0.07
CA ASN A 112 -1.09 -0.77 -0.86
C ASN A 112 -1.65 0.63 -0.54
N GLY A 113 -1.00 1.35 0.35
CA GLY A 113 -1.37 2.70 0.71
C GLY A 113 -1.09 3.72 -0.39
N ASN A 114 -1.51 4.93 -0.16
CA ASN A 114 -1.43 6.03 -1.12
C ASN A 114 -0.66 7.21 -0.53
N MET A 115 0.53 6.97 0.00
CA MET A 115 1.33 8.04 0.56
C MET A 115 1.89 8.94 -0.53
N LEU A 116 1.11 9.97 -0.88
CA LEU A 116 1.59 11.09 -1.68
C LEU A 116 2.10 12.18 -0.72
N ARG A 117 3.39 12.39 -0.67
CA ARG A 117 3.89 13.64 -0.12
C ARG A 117 3.44 14.79 -1.01
N LYS A 118 2.82 15.81 -0.42
CA LYS A 118 2.58 17.11 -1.07
C LYS A 118 3.89 17.55 -1.75
N GLY A 119 3.90 17.69 -3.07
CA GLY A 119 5.08 18.11 -3.84
C GLY A 119 5.81 17.01 -4.62
N LEU A 120 5.51 15.73 -4.41
CA LEU A 120 5.96 14.68 -5.32
C LEU A 120 4.99 14.55 -6.48
N THR A 121 5.24 15.32 -7.53
CA THR A 121 4.51 15.30 -8.80
C THR A 121 4.80 14.03 -9.58
N ALA A 122 4.23 12.92 -9.15
CA ALA A 122 4.26 11.71 -9.96
C ALA A 122 2.93 10.96 -9.87
N PRO A 123 1.85 11.51 -10.44
CA PRO A 123 0.53 10.86 -10.42
C PRO A 123 0.52 9.49 -11.08
N ASN A 124 1.49 9.16 -11.92
CA ASN A 124 1.49 7.95 -12.71
C ASN A 124 2.48 6.86 -12.24
N ARG A 125 3.39 7.14 -11.33
CA ARG A 125 4.35 6.12 -10.85
C ARG A 125 3.69 5.01 -10.04
N TRP A 126 2.67 5.33 -9.27
CA TRP A 126 1.94 4.39 -8.41
C TRP A 126 0.99 3.48 -9.19
N ALA A 127 0.41 3.97 -10.28
CA ALA A 127 -0.48 3.19 -11.13
C ALA A 127 0.23 2.02 -11.83
N ILE A 128 1.55 2.12 -12.03
CA ILE A 128 2.31 1.17 -12.85
C ILE A 128 2.70 -0.09 -12.07
N LYS A 129 2.86 -0.01 -10.73
CA LYS A 129 3.42 -1.14 -9.94
C LYS A 129 2.52 -1.59 -8.78
N GLY A 130 1.27 -1.84 -9.04
CA GLY A 130 0.32 -2.37 -8.08
C GLY A 130 -0.86 -1.47 -7.78
N GLY A 131 -0.80 -0.21 -8.19
CA GLY A 131 -1.90 0.74 -8.10
C GLY A 131 -2.21 1.21 -6.68
N ARG A 132 -2.98 2.26 -6.60
CA ARG A 132 -3.58 2.76 -5.36
C ARG A 132 -4.68 1.81 -4.94
N HIS A 133 -4.81 1.59 -3.65
CA HIS A 133 -5.91 0.80 -3.14
C HIS A 133 -7.06 1.67 -2.62
N ALA A 134 -6.77 2.62 -1.78
CA ALA A 134 -7.77 3.50 -1.21
C ALA A 134 -7.21 4.91 -1.09
N ASP A 135 -8.06 5.88 -1.34
CA ASP A 135 -7.78 7.26 -1.02
C ASP A 135 -8.28 7.53 0.41
N TRP A 136 -7.41 8.08 1.25
CA TRP A 136 -7.87 8.81 2.40
C TRP A 136 -8.63 10.03 1.87
N GLY A 137 -9.85 10.22 2.27
CA GLY A 137 -10.56 11.44 1.95
C GLY A 137 -9.82 12.65 2.52
N LEU A 138 -9.34 12.51 3.75
CA LEU A 138 -8.52 13.49 4.46
C LEU A 138 -7.27 12.80 4.99
N TRP A 139 -6.09 13.39 4.74
CA TRP A 139 -4.81 12.93 5.27
C TRP A 139 -4.44 13.74 6.54
N CYS A 140 -3.35 13.38 7.21
CA CYS A 140 -2.87 14.09 8.40
C CYS A 140 -2.77 15.62 8.18
N HIS A 141 -3.02 16.39 9.21
CA HIS A 141 -3.09 17.87 9.17
C HIS A 141 -4.15 18.44 8.22
N SER A 142 -5.23 17.70 8.01
CA SER A 142 -6.30 18.03 7.06
C SER A 142 -7.47 18.81 7.66
N LEU A 143 -7.41 19.20 8.92
CA LEU A 143 -8.51 19.94 9.57
C LEU A 143 -8.85 21.25 8.82
N TYR A 144 -7.86 21.87 8.19
CA TYR A 144 -8.06 23.07 7.38
C TYR A 144 -8.70 22.78 6.00
N ASP A 145 -8.80 21.52 5.61
CA ASP A 145 -9.60 21.13 4.43
C ASP A 145 -11.09 21.08 4.77
N VAL A 146 -11.44 20.93 6.05
CA VAL A 146 -12.81 20.94 6.57
C VAL A 146 -13.22 22.34 6.99
N VAL A 147 -12.37 23.00 7.78
CA VAL A 147 -12.60 24.37 8.28
C VAL A 147 -11.62 25.31 7.62
N SER A 148 -12.12 26.11 6.68
CA SER A 148 -11.27 27.00 5.89
C SER A 148 -10.48 27.99 6.76
N PRO A 149 -9.19 28.18 6.51
CA PRO A 149 -8.41 29.25 7.14
C PRO A 149 -8.97 30.66 6.99
N SER A 150 -9.75 30.90 5.93
CA SER A 150 -10.41 32.21 5.70
C SER A 150 -11.45 32.58 6.74
N LEU A 151 -11.94 31.61 7.52
CA LEU A 151 -12.88 31.87 8.62
C LEU A 151 -12.21 32.54 9.81
N TYR A 152 -10.89 32.68 9.84
CA TYR A 152 -10.21 33.35 10.95
C TYR A 152 -10.67 34.79 11.17
N ASP A 153 -10.94 35.52 10.10
CA ASP A 153 -11.36 36.93 10.20
C ASP A 153 -12.77 37.10 10.78
N THR A 154 -13.64 36.09 10.66
CA THR A 154 -15.01 36.11 11.14
C THR A 154 -15.24 35.23 12.37
N HIS A 155 -14.45 34.19 12.52
CA HIS A 155 -14.54 33.16 13.57
C HIS A 155 -13.17 32.81 14.16
N PRO A 156 -12.45 33.79 14.76
CA PRO A 156 -11.13 33.53 15.33
C PRO A 156 -11.19 32.47 16.44
N GLU A 157 -12.33 32.28 17.11
CA GLU A 157 -12.52 31.28 18.15
C GLU A 157 -12.42 29.83 17.66
N TYR A 158 -12.49 29.58 16.36
CA TYR A 158 -12.27 28.24 15.80
C TYR A 158 -10.79 27.80 15.80
N PHE A 159 -9.88 28.74 15.96
CA PHE A 159 -8.44 28.50 15.85
C PHE A 159 -7.77 28.50 17.22
N SER A 160 -6.59 27.89 17.29
CA SER A 160 -5.81 27.74 18.52
C SER A 160 -5.56 29.08 19.20
N GLU A 161 -5.57 29.05 20.53
CA GLU A 161 -5.17 30.17 21.36
C GLU A 161 -3.82 29.87 22.02
N ILE A 162 -2.86 30.76 21.87
CA ILE A 162 -1.54 30.69 22.47
C ILE A 162 -1.31 32.01 23.23
N GLU A 163 -1.00 31.91 24.51
CA GLU A 163 -0.78 33.08 25.39
C GLU A 163 -1.92 34.12 25.33
N GLY A 164 -3.17 33.63 25.31
CA GLY A 164 -4.36 34.49 25.28
C GLY A 164 -4.66 35.15 23.93
N LYS A 165 -3.96 34.74 22.86
CA LYS A 165 -4.20 35.27 21.51
C LYS A 165 -4.57 34.15 20.55
N ARG A 166 -5.63 34.38 19.75
CA ARG A 166 -5.96 33.49 18.64
C ARG A 166 -4.93 33.62 17.53
N ILE A 167 -4.43 32.49 17.04
CA ILE A 167 -3.32 32.46 16.10
C ILE A 167 -3.84 32.21 14.69
N GLN A 168 -3.39 33.03 13.75
CA GLN A 168 -3.73 32.84 12.34
C GLN A 168 -3.25 31.49 11.83
N PRO A 169 -4.08 30.78 11.02
CA PRO A 169 -3.81 29.41 10.57
C PRO A 169 -2.65 29.26 9.56
N ARG A 170 -1.95 30.34 9.27
CA ARG A 170 -0.78 30.33 8.34
C ARG A 170 0.56 30.10 9.02
N SER A 171 0.63 30.11 10.35
CA SER A 171 1.87 29.85 11.09
C SER A 171 2.04 28.35 11.28
N GLU A 172 3.30 27.89 11.15
CA GLU A 172 3.64 26.47 11.41
C GLU A 172 3.19 26.05 12.82
N GLY A 173 2.54 24.88 12.89
CA GLY A 173 2.13 24.27 14.16
C GLY A 173 0.76 24.74 14.71
N THR A 174 0.07 25.67 14.06
CA THR A 174 -1.29 26.04 14.50
C THR A 174 -2.31 25.00 14.06
N GLN A 175 -3.32 24.78 14.90
CA GLN A 175 -4.41 23.85 14.66
C GLN A 175 -5.75 24.51 14.99
N LEU A 176 -6.86 23.80 14.78
CA LEU A 176 -8.17 24.25 15.24
C LEU A 176 -8.30 24.08 16.75
N CYS A 177 -9.19 24.88 17.37
CA CYS A 177 -9.58 24.74 18.76
C CYS A 177 -10.65 23.65 18.91
N LEU A 178 -10.25 22.39 18.97
CA LEU A 178 -11.17 21.24 19.00
C LEU A 178 -12.10 21.20 20.23
N THR A 179 -11.84 22.03 21.24
CA THR A 179 -12.70 22.15 22.42
C THR A 179 -13.75 23.24 22.27
N ASN A 180 -13.73 24.00 21.19
CA ASN A 180 -14.75 25.01 20.94
C ASN A 180 -16.05 24.36 20.46
N PRO A 181 -17.18 24.49 21.22
CA PRO A 181 -18.46 23.87 20.84
C PRO A 181 -19.09 24.46 19.57
N ALA A 182 -18.67 25.64 19.14
CA ALA A 182 -19.12 26.26 17.90
C ALA A 182 -18.36 25.82 16.65
N LEU A 183 -17.30 24.98 16.82
CA LEU A 183 -16.57 24.45 15.68
C LEU A 183 -17.48 23.48 14.91
N PRO A 184 -17.70 23.68 13.61
CA PRO A 184 -18.50 22.74 12.81
C PRO A 184 -17.75 21.40 12.68
N TYR A 185 -18.42 20.30 12.97
CA TYR A 185 -17.94 18.93 12.83
C TYR A 185 -18.51 18.28 11.56
#